data_1b58786ddca02db8af1c9b677f2bf857
#
_entry.id   1b58786ddca02db8af1c9b677f2bf857
#
_cell.length_a   1.000
_cell.length_b   1.000
_cell.length_c   1.000
_cell.angle_alpha   90.00
_cell.angle_beta   90.00
_cell.angle_gamma   90.00
#
_symmetry.space_group_name_H-M   'P 1'
#
loop_
_entity.id
_entity.type
_entity.pdbx_description
1 polymer ?
#
loop_
_entity_poly.entity_id
_entity_poly.type
_entity_poly.pdbx_seq_one_letter_code
_entity_poly.pdbx_strand_id
1 'polypeptide(L)'
;MARPLSPELHLVIGDKRKSSWSLRPWLALRATGYPFRERKILLDRPTSRGELEAASPTGKVPVLLDGELAIWESLAICETLAEWFPGARLWPADPGVRARARSAATEMHGGFADLRRELPMDLTLRTQVTPSASTQADIDRICALWRDCRARFGADGDMLFGTWSIVDCMYAPVATRFRSYGIRLDPVCAAYVDAVLATPDMRAWTEEALLEPRELV
;
A
#
# COMPACT_ATOMS: atom_id res chain seq x y z
N MET A 1 -28.29 -1.42 -10.18
CA MET A 1 -28.43 -1.03 -8.74
C MET A 1 -27.19 -1.55 -8.02
N ALA A 2 -26.51 -0.70 -7.24
CA ALA A 2 -25.39 -1.16 -6.41
C ALA A 2 -25.92 -2.17 -5.37
N ARG A 3 -25.23 -3.28 -5.17
CA ARG A 3 -25.52 -4.26 -4.12
C ARG A 3 -25.37 -3.56 -2.76
N PRO A 4 -26.32 -3.73 -1.80
CA PRO A 4 -26.08 -3.23 -0.47
C PRO A 4 -24.84 -3.96 0.12
N LEU A 5 -23.93 -3.17 0.67
CA LEU A 5 -22.77 -3.72 1.37
C LEU A 5 -23.23 -4.37 2.68
N SER A 6 -22.50 -5.39 3.12
CA SER A 6 -22.65 -5.92 4.46
C SER A 6 -22.45 -4.78 5.48
N PRO A 7 -23.22 -4.73 6.56
CA PRO A 7 -23.03 -3.71 7.60
C PRO A 7 -21.63 -3.77 8.22
N GLU A 8 -20.88 -4.82 7.94
CA GLU A 8 -19.56 -5.03 8.48
C GLU A 8 -18.64 -5.65 7.42
N LEU A 9 -17.72 -4.83 6.89
CA LEU A 9 -16.61 -5.30 6.04
C LEU A 9 -15.50 -5.84 6.93
N HIS A 10 -14.84 -6.92 6.49
CA HIS A 10 -13.67 -7.46 7.16
C HIS A 10 -12.46 -7.41 6.23
N LEU A 11 -11.37 -6.82 6.67
CA LEU A 11 -10.10 -6.85 5.95
C LEU A 11 -9.14 -7.81 6.68
N VAL A 12 -8.82 -8.92 6.03
CA VAL A 12 -7.82 -9.87 6.51
C VAL A 12 -6.45 -9.38 6.07
N ILE A 13 -5.56 -9.19 7.03
CA ILE A 13 -4.22 -8.63 6.82
C ILE A 13 -3.14 -9.51 7.45
N GLY A 14 -1.90 -9.38 6.98
CA GLY A 14 -0.71 -9.88 7.68
C GLY A 14 -0.19 -8.88 8.71
N ASP A 15 1.00 -9.16 9.24
CA ASP A 15 1.70 -8.24 10.17
C ASP A 15 1.79 -6.84 9.58
N LYS A 16 1.39 -5.85 10.36
CA LYS A 16 1.51 -4.44 9.95
C LYS A 16 2.97 -4.03 9.74
N ARG A 17 3.88 -4.64 10.47
CA ARG A 17 5.32 -4.38 10.34
C ARG A 17 5.88 -4.77 8.97
N LYS A 18 5.48 -5.93 8.43
CA LYS A 18 6.10 -6.54 7.25
C LYS A 18 5.20 -6.61 6.02
N SER A 19 3.88 -6.68 6.20
CA SER A 19 2.95 -6.94 5.09
C SER A 19 2.68 -5.72 4.23
N SER A 20 3.57 -5.47 3.28
CA SER A 20 3.42 -4.38 2.30
C SER A 20 2.19 -4.53 1.40
N TRP A 21 1.74 -5.76 1.16
CA TRP A 21 0.54 -6.01 0.37
C TRP A 21 -0.74 -5.66 1.13
N SER A 22 -0.78 -5.90 2.46
CA SER A 22 -1.93 -5.55 3.31
C SER A 22 -2.05 -4.05 3.55
N LEU A 23 -0.94 -3.32 3.65
CA LEU A 23 -0.91 -1.87 3.84
C LEU A 23 -1.71 -1.14 2.75
N ARG A 24 -1.60 -1.56 1.49
CA ARG A 24 -2.20 -0.88 0.34
C ARG A 24 -3.73 -0.78 0.42
N PRO A 25 -4.49 -1.90 0.46
CA PRO A 25 -5.93 -1.82 0.56
C PRO A 25 -6.42 -1.33 1.92
N TRP A 26 -5.63 -1.50 2.99
CA TRP A 26 -5.95 -0.91 4.28
C TRP A 26 -6.01 0.61 4.19
N LEU A 27 -5.01 1.25 3.58
CA LEU A 27 -5.00 2.69 3.35
C LEU A 27 -6.15 3.15 2.45
N ALA A 28 -6.46 2.39 1.39
CA ALA A 28 -7.57 2.70 0.51
C ALA A 28 -8.92 2.60 1.24
N LEU A 29 -9.12 1.58 2.07
CA LEU A 29 -10.34 1.39 2.85
C LEU A 29 -10.48 2.47 3.93
N ARG A 30 -9.40 2.84 4.62
CA ARG A 30 -9.37 3.98 5.55
C ARG A 30 -9.82 5.27 4.88
N ALA A 31 -9.33 5.54 3.67
CA ALA A 31 -9.69 6.73 2.92
C ALA A 31 -11.18 6.79 2.50
N THR A 32 -11.90 5.66 2.51
CA THR A 32 -13.36 5.66 2.29
C THR A 32 -14.15 6.19 3.47
N GLY A 33 -13.57 6.18 4.67
CA GLY A 33 -14.28 6.47 5.92
C GLY A 33 -15.29 5.40 6.35
N TYR A 34 -15.44 4.30 5.58
CA TYR A 34 -16.37 3.23 5.92
C TYR A 34 -15.81 2.37 7.06
N PRO A 35 -16.65 2.03 8.09
CA PRO A 35 -16.19 1.18 9.18
C PRO A 35 -15.92 -0.25 8.71
N PHE A 36 -14.85 -0.85 9.22
CA PHE A 36 -14.49 -2.23 8.93
C PHE A 36 -13.78 -2.85 10.13
N ARG A 37 -13.78 -4.18 10.16
CA ARG A 37 -12.97 -4.94 11.12
C ARG A 37 -11.69 -5.44 10.47
N GLU A 38 -10.61 -5.41 11.23
CA GLU A 38 -9.36 -6.04 10.87
C GLU A 38 -9.29 -7.45 11.46
N ARG A 39 -8.92 -8.42 10.62
CA ARG A 39 -8.47 -9.73 11.07
C ARG A 39 -7.00 -9.87 10.73
N LYS A 40 -6.15 -9.82 11.74
CA LYS A 40 -4.71 -9.94 11.56
C LYS A 40 -4.27 -11.40 11.72
N ILE A 41 -3.49 -11.90 10.74
CA ILE A 41 -2.81 -13.18 10.78
C ILE A 41 -1.32 -12.89 10.83
N LEU A 42 -0.67 -13.30 11.92
CA LEU A 42 0.79 -13.17 12.03
C LEU A 42 1.46 -14.11 11.04
N LEU A 43 2.34 -13.55 10.20
CA LEU A 43 3.06 -14.31 9.18
C LEU A 43 4.27 -15.02 9.81
N ASP A 44 4.82 -16.01 9.09
CA ASP A 44 6.02 -16.75 9.51
C ASP A 44 5.87 -17.48 10.87
N ARG A 45 4.63 -17.92 11.20
CA ARG A 45 4.34 -18.74 12.39
C ARG A 45 3.91 -20.15 11.96
N PRO A 46 4.05 -21.16 12.79
CA PRO A 46 3.60 -22.53 12.49
C PRO A 46 2.12 -22.63 12.10
N THR A 47 1.28 -21.75 12.68
CA THR A 47 -0.18 -21.70 12.42
C THR A 47 -0.54 -20.87 11.17
N SER A 48 0.35 -20.00 10.71
CA SER A 48 0.04 -18.99 9.66
C SER A 48 -0.55 -19.60 8.41
N ARG A 49 0.00 -20.72 7.95
CA ARG A 49 -0.46 -21.38 6.74
C ARG A 49 -1.92 -21.80 6.82
N GLY A 50 -2.30 -22.51 7.88
CA GLY A 50 -3.69 -22.96 8.08
C GLY A 50 -4.67 -21.80 8.23
N GLU A 51 -4.26 -20.73 8.94
CA GLU A 51 -5.07 -19.53 9.10
C GLU A 51 -5.27 -18.78 7.77
N LEU A 52 -4.24 -18.70 6.94
CA LEU A 52 -4.29 -18.09 5.61
C LEU A 52 -5.17 -18.89 4.65
N GLU A 53 -5.01 -20.23 4.61
CA GLU A 53 -5.83 -21.12 3.78
C GLU A 53 -7.32 -21.06 4.17
N ALA A 54 -7.62 -20.91 5.46
CA ALA A 54 -8.99 -20.76 5.96
C ALA A 54 -9.60 -19.38 5.66
N ALA A 55 -8.78 -18.34 5.49
CA ALA A 55 -9.24 -16.96 5.32
C ALA A 55 -9.23 -16.47 3.87
N SER A 56 -8.50 -17.14 2.98
CA SER A 56 -8.19 -16.64 1.65
C SER A 56 -8.26 -17.75 0.60
N PRO A 57 -8.92 -17.52 -0.54
CA PRO A 57 -8.93 -18.48 -1.66
C PRO A 57 -7.54 -18.81 -2.19
N THR A 58 -6.56 -17.94 -1.97
CA THR A 58 -5.18 -18.11 -2.45
C THR A 58 -4.19 -18.46 -1.33
N GLY A 59 -4.65 -18.57 -0.09
CA GLY A 59 -3.76 -18.74 1.07
C GLY A 59 -2.83 -17.54 1.31
N LYS A 60 -3.21 -16.34 0.85
CA LYS A 60 -2.43 -15.09 0.98
C LYS A 60 -3.28 -13.96 1.51
N VAL A 61 -2.62 -12.93 2.02
CA VAL A 61 -3.23 -11.66 2.42
C VAL A 61 -2.72 -10.52 1.52
N PRO A 62 -3.52 -9.46 1.30
CA PRO A 62 -4.82 -9.15 1.92
C PRO A 62 -6.00 -9.86 1.27
N VAL A 63 -7.12 -9.94 2.03
CA VAL A 63 -8.44 -10.31 1.50
C VAL A 63 -9.50 -9.40 2.11
N LEU A 64 -10.36 -8.83 1.28
CA LEU A 64 -11.55 -8.11 1.73
C LEU A 64 -12.75 -9.05 1.66
N LEU A 65 -13.48 -9.17 2.78
CA LEU A 65 -14.67 -9.98 2.91
C LEU A 65 -15.90 -9.07 3.07
N ASP A 66 -16.93 -9.34 2.26
CA ASP A 66 -18.24 -8.72 2.34
C ASP A 66 -19.31 -9.82 2.34
N GLY A 67 -19.66 -10.31 3.53
CA GLY A 67 -20.42 -11.54 3.69
C GLY A 67 -19.67 -12.74 3.12
N GLU A 68 -20.27 -13.44 2.16
CA GLU A 68 -19.66 -14.59 1.47
C GLU A 68 -18.71 -14.17 0.33
N LEU A 69 -18.73 -12.90 -0.08
CA LEU A 69 -17.85 -12.42 -1.14
C LEU A 69 -16.44 -12.20 -0.59
N ALA A 70 -15.48 -12.94 -1.14
CA ALA A 70 -14.06 -12.72 -0.87
C ALA A 70 -13.41 -12.05 -2.09
N ILE A 71 -12.68 -10.96 -1.86
CA ILE A 71 -11.93 -10.22 -2.88
C ILE A 71 -10.47 -10.25 -2.46
N TRP A 72 -9.61 -10.74 -3.34
CA TRP A 72 -8.17 -10.84 -3.11
C TRP A 72 -7.40 -10.07 -4.17
N GLU A 73 -6.06 -9.97 -4.03
CA GLU A 73 -5.16 -9.05 -4.71
C GLU A 73 -5.37 -7.58 -4.32
N SER A 74 -4.29 -6.98 -3.83
CA SER A 74 -4.35 -5.63 -3.24
C SER A 74 -4.91 -4.57 -4.19
N LEU A 75 -4.57 -4.64 -5.49
CA LEU A 75 -5.08 -3.68 -6.48
C LEU A 75 -6.55 -3.94 -6.81
N ALA A 76 -6.98 -5.21 -6.91
CA ALA A 76 -8.37 -5.55 -7.13
C ALA A 76 -9.26 -5.07 -5.98
N ILE A 77 -8.80 -5.23 -4.73
CA ILE A 77 -9.49 -4.68 -3.56
C ILE A 77 -9.61 -3.15 -3.68
N CYS A 78 -8.52 -2.46 -4.01
CA CYS A 78 -8.54 -1.00 -4.16
C CYS A 78 -9.51 -0.54 -5.27
N GLU A 79 -9.54 -1.21 -6.42
CA GLU A 79 -10.47 -0.91 -7.52
C GLU A 79 -11.92 -1.13 -7.08
N THR A 80 -12.20 -2.24 -6.40
CA THR A 80 -13.54 -2.52 -5.87
C THR A 80 -13.99 -1.44 -4.88
N LEU A 81 -13.09 -0.99 -3.99
CA LEU A 81 -13.38 0.10 -3.07
C LEU A 81 -13.68 1.42 -3.81
N ALA A 82 -12.97 1.71 -4.90
CA ALA A 82 -13.23 2.90 -5.70
C ALA A 82 -14.61 2.86 -6.38
N GLU A 83 -15.08 1.67 -6.78
CA GLU A 83 -16.43 1.48 -7.33
C GLU A 83 -17.51 1.58 -6.24
N TRP A 84 -17.27 0.96 -5.07
CA TRP A 84 -18.25 0.95 -3.99
C TRP A 84 -18.41 2.30 -3.29
N PHE A 85 -17.32 3.08 -3.23
CA PHE A 85 -17.25 4.36 -2.52
C PHE A 85 -16.85 5.51 -3.46
N PRO A 86 -17.63 5.84 -4.49
CA PRO A 86 -17.27 6.89 -5.46
C PRO A 86 -17.07 8.26 -4.81
N GLY A 87 -17.71 8.53 -3.68
CA GLY A 87 -17.52 9.76 -2.89
C GLY A 87 -16.12 9.90 -2.27
N ALA A 88 -15.41 8.79 -2.07
CA ALA A 88 -14.05 8.81 -1.53
C ALA A 88 -13.00 9.29 -2.55
N ARG A 89 -13.37 9.39 -3.84
CA ARG A 89 -12.49 9.88 -4.92
C ARG A 89 -11.12 9.23 -4.94
N LEU A 90 -11.09 7.90 -4.75
CA LEU A 90 -9.84 7.11 -4.70
C LEU A 90 -9.04 7.13 -6.00
N TRP A 91 -9.62 7.62 -7.09
CA TRP A 91 -8.96 7.89 -8.36
C TRP A 91 -9.19 9.34 -8.81
N PRO A 92 -8.26 9.92 -9.60
CA PRO A 92 -8.48 11.21 -10.25
C PRO A 92 -9.78 11.26 -11.07
N ALA A 93 -10.48 12.39 -11.02
CA ALA A 93 -11.76 12.55 -11.71
C ALA A 93 -11.63 12.57 -13.23
N ASP A 94 -10.58 13.23 -13.76
CA ASP A 94 -10.31 13.27 -15.20
C ASP A 94 -9.97 11.87 -15.73
N PRO A 95 -10.62 11.39 -16.82
CA PRO A 95 -10.40 10.04 -17.32
C PRO A 95 -8.98 9.79 -17.84
N GLY A 96 -8.33 10.79 -18.45
CA GLY A 96 -6.96 10.69 -18.95
C GLY A 96 -5.95 10.62 -17.82
N VAL A 97 -6.10 11.48 -16.80
CA VAL A 97 -5.29 11.47 -15.60
C VAL A 97 -5.49 10.17 -14.83
N ARG A 98 -6.74 9.70 -14.72
CA ARG A 98 -7.07 8.40 -14.07
C ARG A 98 -6.43 7.21 -14.79
N ALA A 99 -6.38 7.22 -16.12
CA ALA A 99 -5.69 6.17 -16.90
C ALA A 99 -4.18 6.13 -16.56
N ARG A 100 -3.54 7.30 -16.46
CA ARG A 100 -2.13 7.40 -16.02
C ARG A 100 -1.93 6.92 -14.60
N ALA A 101 -2.83 7.30 -13.70
CA ALA A 101 -2.82 6.86 -12.31
C ALA A 101 -2.91 5.32 -12.20
N ARG A 102 -3.81 4.70 -12.96
CA ARG A 102 -3.92 3.24 -13.03
C ARG A 102 -2.65 2.58 -13.58
N SER A 103 -2.04 3.16 -14.61
CA SER A 103 -0.76 2.66 -15.14
C SER A 103 0.33 2.68 -14.08
N ALA A 104 0.48 3.78 -13.36
CA ALA A 104 1.45 3.91 -12.27
C ALA A 104 1.20 2.91 -11.14
N ALA A 105 -0.07 2.73 -10.74
CA ALA A 105 -0.45 1.76 -9.70
C ALA A 105 -0.19 0.31 -10.13
N THR A 106 -0.49 -0.02 -11.39
CA THR A 106 -0.27 -1.37 -11.94
C THR A 106 1.22 -1.66 -12.13
N GLU A 107 2.02 -0.68 -12.55
CA GLU A 107 3.48 -0.82 -12.62
C GLU A 107 4.06 -1.14 -11.24
N MET A 108 3.58 -0.48 -10.17
CA MET A 108 3.97 -0.83 -8.81
C MET A 108 3.47 -2.22 -8.40
N HIS A 109 2.27 -2.63 -8.83
CA HIS A 109 1.72 -3.94 -8.50
C HIS A 109 2.55 -5.09 -9.09
N GLY A 110 2.88 -5.03 -10.37
CA GLY A 110 3.56 -6.12 -11.09
C GLY A 110 5.08 -6.01 -11.16
N GLY A 111 5.64 -4.81 -10.96
CA GLY A 111 7.07 -4.51 -11.16
C GLY A 111 7.91 -4.45 -9.88
N PHE A 112 9.17 -4.02 -10.03
CA PHE A 112 10.11 -3.72 -8.95
C PHE A 112 10.43 -4.92 -8.05
N ALA A 113 10.69 -6.07 -8.66
CA ALA A 113 10.94 -7.32 -7.94
C ALA A 113 12.25 -7.28 -7.14
N ASP A 114 13.29 -6.63 -7.69
CA ASP A 114 14.59 -6.53 -7.04
C ASP A 114 14.52 -5.63 -5.80
N LEU A 115 13.85 -4.48 -5.90
CA LEU A 115 13.57 -3.63 -4.76
C LEU A 115 12.86 -4.40 -3.62
N ARG A 116 11.85 -5.20 -3.95
CA ARG A 116 11.09 -5.94 -2.92
C ARG A 116 11.89 -7.04 -2.27
N ARG A 117 12.76 -7.70 -3.02
CA ARG A 117 13.59 -8.79 -2.54
C ARG A 117 14.73 -8.27 -1.67
N GLU A 118 15.43 -7.24 -2.12
CA GLU A 118 16.59 -6.70 -1.42
C GLU A 118 16.23 -5.79 -0.25
N LEU A 119 15.14 -5.02 -0.39
CA LEU A 119 14.67 -4.07 0.62
C LEU A 119 13.25 -4.46 1.11
N PRO A 120 13.06 -5.60 1.79
CA PRO A 120 11.75 -5.99 2.31
C PRO A 120 11.20 -4.92 3.27
N MET A 121 9.87 -4.77 3.31
CA MET A 121 9.27 -3.80 4.24
C MET A 121 9.48 -4.27 5.69
N ASP A 122 10.09 -3.42 6.49
CA ASP A 122 10.12 -3.52 7.93
C ASP A 122 10.06 -2.11 8.54
N LEU A 123 8.96 -1.81 9.21
CA LEU A 123 8.71 -0.50 9.78
C LEU A 123 9.57 -0.21 11.02
N THR A 124 10.15 -1.24 11.63
CA THR A 124 11.04 -1.09 12.80
C THR A 124 12.49 -0.89 12.42
N LEU A 125 12.85 -1.18 11.16
CA LEU A 125 14.22 -1.10 10.67
C LEU A 125 14.64 0.35 10.41
N ARG A 126 15.85 0.68 10.83
CA ARG A 126 16.57 1.91 10.45
C ARG A 126 18.01 1.54 10.17
N THR A 127 18.39 1.58 8.90
CA THR A 127 19.74 1.24 8.45
C THR A 127 20.11 2.06 7.22
N GLN A 128 21.33 1.90 6.76
CA GLN A 128 21.79 2.47 5.50
C GLN A 128 22.37 1.33 4.66
N VAL A 129 21.96 1.28 3.41
CA VAL A 129 22.45 0.26 2.46
C VAL A 129 22.91 0.93 1.16
N THR A 130 23.79 0.25 0.47
CA THR A 130 24.09 0.54 -0.94
C THR A 130 23.37 -0.51 -1.76
N PRO A 131 22.31 -0.14 -2.50
CA PRO A 131 21.54 -1.09 -3.29
C PRO A 131 22.40 -1.75 -4.38
N SER A 132 22.06 -2.97 -4.76
CA SER A 132 22.60 -3.60 -5.97
C SER A 132 22.23 -2.79 -7.21
N ALA A 133 22.92 -3.01 -8.33
CA ALA A 133 22.65 -2.30 -9.57
C ALA A 133 21.21 -2.51 -10.08
N SER A 134 20.63 -3.70 -9.92
CA SER A 134 19.26 -3.98 -10.33
C SER A 134 18.23 -3.29 -9.41
N THR A 135 18.48 -3.28 -8.11
CA THR A 135 17.63 -2.55 -7.15
C THR A 135 17.74 -1.04 -7.33
N GLN A 136 18.94 -0.52 -7.65
CA GLN A 136 19.11 0.89 -7.97
C GLN A 136 18.33 1.27 -9.23
N ALA A 137 18.29 0.42 -10.26
CA ALA A 137 17.49 0.65 -11.46
C ALA A 137 15.99 0.72 -11.14
N ASP A 138 15.48 -0.15 -10.25
CA ASP A 138 14.10 -0.07 -9.74
C ASP A 138 13.86 1.26 -9.02
N ILE A 139 14.77 1.70 -8.15
CA ILE A 139 14.69 2.97 -7.43
C ILE A 139 14.66 4.16 -8.40
N ASP A 140 15.56 4.16 -9.38
CA ASP A 140 15.68 5.23 -10.37
C ASP A 140 14.39 5.34 -11.22
N ARG A 141 13.82 4.19 -11.61
CA ARG A 141 12.54 4.15 -12.33
C ARG A 141 11.39 4.69 -11.48
N ILE A 142 11.29 4.30 -10.22
CA ILE A 142 10.29 4.80 -9.28
C ILE A 142 10.43 6.32 -9.11
N CYS A 143 11.63 6.82 -8.87
CA CYS A 143 11.88 8.24 -8.70
C CYS A 143 11.55 9.03 -9.98
N ALA A 144 11.88 8.51 -11.15
CA ALA A 144 11.51 9.13 -12.43
C ALA A 144 9.98 9.22 -12.60
N LEU A 145 9.26 8.14 -12.25
CA LEU A 145 7.79 8.12 -12.29
C LEU A 145 7.20 9.14 -11.31
N TRP A 146 7.70 9.19 -10.08
CA TRP A 146 7.21 10.14 -9.07
C TRP A 146 7.42 11.59 -9.49
N ARG A 147 8.61 11.93 -10.03
CA ARG A 147 8.87 13.28 -10.56
C ARG A 147 7.94 13.64 -11.70
N ASP A 148 7.71 12.73 -12.67
CA ASP A 148 6.78 12.97 -13.78
C ASP A 148 5.35 13.19 -13.29
N CYS A 149 4.87 12.34 -12.36
CA CYS A 149 3.54 12.50 -11.78
C CYS A 149 3.40 13.82 -11.01
N ARG A 150 4.38 14.16 -10.17
CA ARG A 150 4.38 15.40 -9.40
C ARG A 150 4.43 16.63 -10.28
N ALA A 151 5.26 16.63 -11.33
CA ALA A 151 5.38 17.76 -12.24
C ALA A 151 4.09 18.01 -13.04
N ARG A 152 3.38 16.95 -13.44
CA ARG A 152 2.19 17.06 -14.28
C ARG A 152 0.89 17.21 -13.51
N PHE A 153 0.78 16.58 -12.34
CA PHE A 153 -0.49 16.38 -11.65
C PHE A 153 -0.45 16.76 -10.17
N GLY A 154 0.69 17.20 -9.67
CA GLY A 154 0.91 17.48 -8.26
C GLY A 154 0.53 18.87 -7.80
N ALA A 155 -0.08 19.72 -8.65
CA ALA A 155 -0.35 21.12 -8.33
C ALA A 155 -1.28 21.32 -7.10
N ASP A 156 -2.24 20.41 -6.91
CA ASP A 156 -3.30 20.54 -5.90
C ASP A 156 -2.96 19.92 -4.55
N GLY A 157 -1.68 19.57 -4.29
CA GLY A 157 -1.27 19.01 -3.00
C GLY A 157 0.03 18.20 -3.09
N ASP A 158 0.32 17.43 -2.04
CA ASP A 158 1.62 16.77 -1.85
C ASP A 158 1.68 15.34 -2.40
N MET A 159 0.56 14.77 -2.87
CA MET A 159 0.47 13.41 -3.38
C MET A 159 0.82 13.33 -4.87
N LEU A 160 1.06 12.13 -5.42
CA LEU A 160 1.52 11.96 -6.81
C LEU A 160 0.57 12.58 -7.84
N PHE A 161 -0.73 12.56 -7.56
CA PHE A 161 -1.77 13.17 -8.39
C PHE A 161 -2.48 14.32 -7.66
N GLY A 162 -1.76 15.07 -6.85
CA GLY A 162 -2.25 16.18 -6.06
C GLY A 162 -2.87 15.74 -4.74
N THR A 163 -3.99 15.04 -4.80
CA THR A 163 -4.70 14.51 -3.63
C THR A 163 -4.42 13.02 -3.41
N TRP A 164 -4.66 12.53 -2.18
CA TRP A 164 -4.52 11.12 -1.85
C TRP A 164 -5.35 10.22 -2.76
N SER A 165 -4.74 9.16 -3.26
CA SER A 165 -5.35 8.23 -4.21
C SER A 165 -4.81 6.80 -4.05
N ILE A 166 -5.38 5.84 -4.78
CA ILE A 166 -4.89 4.46 -4.83
C ILE A 166 -3.43 4.39 -5.24
N VAL A 167 -2.95 5.33 -6.09
CA VAL A 167 -1.53 5.37 -6.45
C VAL A 167 -0.65 5.53 -5.22
N ASP A 168 -1.01 6.44 -4.32
CA ASP A 168 -0.26 6.69 -3.08
C ASP A 168 -0.34 5.48 -2.15
N CYS A 169 -1.50 4.81 -2.06
CA CYS A 169 -1.64 3.54 -1.34
C CYS A 169 -0.67 2.47 -1.89
N MET A 170 -0.53 2.39 -3.22
CA MET A 170 0.36 1.41 -3.86
C MET A 170 1.83 1.72 -3.63
N TYR A 171 2.22 2.99 -3.56
CA TYR A 171 3.60 3.42 -3.32
C TYR A 171 3.95 3.65 -1.85
N ALA A 172 2.99 3.69 -0.92
CA ALA A 172 3.24 3.84 0.52
C ALA A 172 4.27 2.82 1.06
N PRO A 173 4.23 1.51 0.70
CA PRO A 173 5.27 0.58 1.11
C PRO A 173 6.66 0.91 0.56
N VAL A 174 6.77 1.60 -0.57
CA VAL A 174 8.06 2.06 -1.12
C VAL A 174 8.60 3.21 -0.29
N ALA A 175 7.74 4.16 0.06
CA ALA A 175 8.11 5.27 0.95
C ALA A 175 8.66 4.75 2.29
N THR A 176 8.04 3.72 2.87
CA THR A 176 8.55 3.08 4.09
C THR A 176 9.92 2.44 3.87
N ARG A 177 10.13 1.71 2.74
CA ARG A 177 11.42 1.11 2.40
C ARG A 177 12.50 2.16 2.25
N PHE A 178 12.25 3.22 1.50
CA PHE A 178 13.23 4.29 1.31
C PHE A 178 13.66 4.91 2.64
N ARG A 179 12.72 5.10 3.56
CA ARG A 179 13.00 5.58 4.92
C ARG A 179 13.78 4.54 5.74
N SER A 180 13.37 3.27 5.73
CA SER A 180 13.97 2.22 6.55
C SER A 180 15.42 1.93 6.17
N TYR A 181 15.72 2.00 4.87
CA TYR A 181 17.04 1.65 4.31
C TYR A 181 17.93 2.87 4.00
N GLY A 182 17.49 4.08 4.36
CA GLY A 182 18.28 5.29 4.18
C GLY A 182 18.59 5.61 2.72
N ILE A 183 17.68 5.33 1.80
CA ILE A 183 17.87 5.59 0.36
C ILE A 183 17.98 7.10 0.11
N ARG A 184 19.03 7.49 -0.61
CA ARG A 184 19.22 8.89 -1.01
C ARG A 184 18.26 9.26 -2.12
N LEU A 185 17.49 10.30 -1.91
CA LEU A 185 16.46 10.78 -2.82
C LEU A 185 16.74 12.23 -3.23
N ASP A 186 16.29 12.58 -4.44
CA ASP A 186 16.19 13.99 -4.82
C ASP A 186 15.11 14.73 -4.00
N PRO A 187 15.11 16.06 -3.96
CA PRO A 187 14.17 16.82 -3.12
C PRO A 187 12.69 16.52 -3.39
N VAL A 188 12.31 16.27 -4.64
CA VAL A 188 10.91 15.98 -5.01
C VAL A 188 10.46 14.64 -4.43
N CYS A 189 11.28 13.60 -4.61
CA CYS A 189 11.00 12.27 -4.09
C CYS A 189 11.06 12.24 -2.56
N ALA A 190 12.00 12.97 -1.95
CA ALA A 190 12.10 13.08 -0.49
C ALA A 190 10.85 13.74 0.10
N ALA A 191 10.40 14.86 -0.47
CA ALA A 191 9.20 15.56 -0.04
C ALA A 191 7.95 14.67 -0.15
N TYR A 192 7.84 13.88 -1.22
CA TYR A 192 6.74 12.93 -1.38
C TYR A 192 6.77 11.82 -0.30
N VAL A 193 7.95 11.25 -0.04
CA VAL A 193 8.10 10.25 1.05
C VAL A 193 7.66 10.84 2.38
N ASP A 194 8.10 12.06 2.69
CA ASP A 194 7.72 12.74 3.94
C ASP A 194 6.21 12.97 4.02
N ALA A 195 5.59 13.43 2.94
CA ALA A 195 4.16 13.67 2.85
C ALA A 195 3.35 12.39 3.08
N VAL A 196 3.70 11.29 2.40
CA VAL A 196 3.03 9.99 2.57
C VAL A 196 3.13 9.52 4.03
N LEU A 197 4.34 9.51 4.59
CA LEU A 197 4.58 8.99 5.94
C LEU A 197 3.99 9.89 7.03
N ALA A 198 3.72 11.16 6.74
CA ALA A 198 3.08 12.10 7.65
C ALA A 198 1.55 11.97 7.71
N THR A 199 0.92 11.23 6.79
CA THR A 199 -0.53 11.07 6.81
C THR A 199 -1.01 10.38 8.09
N PRO A 200 -2.20 10.75 8.61
CA PRO A 200 -2.73 10.14 9.84
C PRO A 200 -2.83 8.62 9.77
N ASP A 201 -3.26 8.06 8.63
CA ASP A 201 -3.41 6.61 8.48
C ASP A 201 -2.07 5.88 8.41
N MET A 202 -1.04 6.47 7.78
CA MET A 202 0.31 5.89 7.83
C MET A 202 0.92 5.91 9.24
N ARG A 203 0.65 6.96 10.01
CA ARG A 203 1.06 7.03 11.42
C ARG A 203 0.35 5.96 12.24
N ALA A 204 -0.98 5.85 12.12
CA ALA A 204 -1.77 4.84 12.82
C ALA A 204 -1.28 3.41 12.48
N TRP A 205 -1.07 3.10 11.20
CA TRP A 205 -0.51 1.81 10.79
C TRP A 205 0.86 1.55 11.42
N THR A 206 1.74 2.56 11.42
CA THR A 206 3.11 2.44 11.95
C THR A 206 3.10 2.26 13.48
N GLU A 207 2.28 3.01 14.19
CA GLU A 207 2.13 2.88 15.65
C GLU A 207 1.71 1.47 16.04
N GLU A 208 0.71 0.92 15.37
CA GLU A 208 0.28 -0.46 15.62
C GLU A 208 1.33 -1.50 15.22
N ALA A 209 2.07 -1.27 14.12
CA ALA A 209 3.17 -2.12 13.70
C ALA A 209 4.30 -2.19 14.75
N LEU A 210 4.56 -1.10 15.45
CA LEU A 210 5.58 -1.04 16.51
C LEU A 210 5.18 -1.81 17.78
N LEU A 211 3.87 -2.04 17.97
CA LEU A 211 3.34 -2.82 19.10
C LEU A 211 3.29 -4.33 18.80
N GLU A 212 3.52 -4.74 17.56
CA GLU A 212 3.51 -6.15 17.21
C GLU A 212 4.66 -6.93 17.88
N PRO A 213 4.40 -8.16 18.34
CA PRO A 213 5.43 -8.99 18.95
C PRO A 213 6.57 -9.22 17.96
N ARG A 214 7.79 -8.97 18.41
CA ARG A 214 8.98 -9.35 17.63
C ARG A 214 9.07 -10.87 17.63
N GLU A 215 9.51 -11.44 16.50
CA GLU A 215 9.84 -12.86 16.48
C GLU A 215 10.90 -13.13 17.56
N LEU A 216 10.62 -14.12 18.39
CA LEU A 216 11.67 -14.74 19.18
C LEU A 216 12.50 -15.55 18.19
N VAL A 217 13.70 -15.06 17.87
CA VAL A 217 14.72 -15.76 17.09
C VAL A 217 15.20 -16.97 17.85
#